data_5e22f365140b2da33309cb5a71cbdf9c
#
_entry.id   5e22f365140b2da33309cb5a71cbdf9c
#
_cell.length_a   1.000
_cell.length_b   1.000
_cell.length_c   1.000
_cell.angle_alpha   90.00
_cell.angle_beta   90.00
_cell.angle_gamma   90.00
#
_symmetry.space_group_name_H-M   'P 1'
#
loop_
_entity.id
_entity.type
_entity.pdbx_description
1 polymer ?
#
loop_
_entity_poly.entity_id
_entity_poly.type
_entity_poly.pdbx_seq_one_letter_code
_entity_poly.pdbx_strand_id
1 'polypeptide(L)'
;MNPAGDTFRIATSAEAAVDYLAELHARATTALNQALKRYVTSRAEPSLQERSLFRYPQLRLTYECHGEVPASTRAYAKVQAPGVYSVTVTHPAAFRAYLLDQLKPLIQDFNVTVEVGMSDRNIPYPYVIEQGDELAGTGVTAAELARVFPSTDLSAATDDIADGLYDWEHADPYPLALFDGARVDFSLRRLVHYTGSDWRHVQPWILLTNYHRYVDQFIRHGLDMLRDDTRFTRMVLPGNVIIERGMEEGEAQAIIGGVLWHRYQMPAYHLIAEDGHGITLVNIGVGPSNAKNITDHLAVLRPHCWLMIGHCGGLRQSQSIGDYVLAHAYMRRDGILDRVLPPNIPLPALAEVQ
;
A
#
# COMPACT_ATOMS: atom_id res chain seq x y z
N MET A 1 -4.35 -31.47 10.50
CA MET A 1 -4.29 -31.19 11.96
C MET A 1 -3.19 -30.16 12.17
N ASN A 2 -3.54 -28.94 12.55
CA ASN A 2 -2.62 -27.84 12.78
C ASN A 2 -1.98 -28.04 14.16
N PRO A 3 -0.65 -28.20 14.32
CA PRO A 3 -0.03 -28.60 15.57
C PRO A 3 0.19 -27.46 16.59
N ALA A 4 -0.25 -26.26 16.30
CA ALA A 4 -0.31 -25.18 17.27
C ALA A 4 -1.73 -24.64 17.26
N GLY A 5 -2.47 -24.86 18.35
CA GLY A 5 -3.84 -24.38 18.53
C GLY A 5 -3.88 -22.86 18.58
N ASP A 6 -3.71 -22.20 17.44
CA ASP A 6 -3.93 -20.79 17.27
C ASP A 6 -5.45 -20.56 17.27
N THR A 7 -6.00 -20.38 18.46
CA THR A 7 -7.42 -20.13 18.68
C THR A 7 -7.75 -18.73 18.18
N PHE A 8 -8.61 -18.62 17.17
CA PHE A 8 -9.19 -17.35 16.79
C PHE A 8 -9.96 -16.79 17.99
N ARG A 9 -9.78 -15.51 18.25
CA ARG A 9 -10.44 -14.78 19.33
C ARG A 9 -11.53 -13.91 18.74
N ILE A 10 -12.76 -14.03 19.26
CA ILE A 10 -13.87 -13.15 18.92
C ILE A 10 -13.55 -11.76 19.46
N ALA A 11 -13.61 -10.76 18.61
CA ALA A 11 -13.43 -9.36 18.97
C ALA A 11 -14.76 -8.75 19.39
N THR A 12 -14.74 -7.96 20.46
CA THR A 12 -15.95 -7.30 21.00
C THR A 12 -16.29 -5.99 20.28
N SER A 13 -15.36 -5.45 19.51
CA SER A 13 -15.53 -4.23 18.69
C SER A 13 -14.53 -4.18 17.56
N ALA A 14 -14.70 -3.25 16.62
CA ALA A 14 -13.74 -2.98 15.55
C ALA A 14 -12.38 -2.57 16.11
N GLU A 15 -12.37 -1.71 17.14
CA GLU A 15 -11.15 -1.27 17.82
C GLU A 15 -10.40 -2.45 18.44
N ALA A 16 -11.10 -3.30 19.19
CA ALA A 16 -10.51 -4.50 19.81
C ALA A 16 -9.92 -5.45 18.76
N ALA A 17 -10.58 -5.60 17.62
CA ALA A 17 -10.06 -6.41 16.50
C ALA A 17 -8.75 -5.84 15.95
N VAL A 18 -8.70 -4.53 15.67
CA VAL A 18 -7.52 -3.87 15.11
C VAL A 18 -6.36 -3.83 16.12
N ASP A 19 -6.64 -3.60 17.39
CA ASP A 19 -5.64 -3.62 18.46
C ASP A 19 -5.01 -5.02 18.59
N TYR A 20 -5.82 -6.07 18.55
CA TYR A 20 -5.30 -7.43 18.63
C TYR A 20 -4.55 -7.86 17.36
N LEU A 21 -4.98 -7.43 16.17
CA LEU A 21 -4.20 -7.58 14.93
C LEU A 21 -2.82 -6.92 15.07
N ALA A 22 -2.76 -5.71 15.64
CA ALA A 22 -1.50 -4.98 15.83
C ALA A 22 -0.57 -5.68 16.82
N GLU A 23 -1.10 -6.22 17.91
CA GLU A 23 -0.36 -7.01 18.88
C GLU A 23 0.24 -8.28 18.24
N LEU A 24 -0.57 -9.03 17.50
CA LEU A 24 -0.12 -10.25 16.84
C LEU A 24 0.94 -9.97 15.78
N HIS A 25 0.76 -8.94 14.96
CA HIS A 25 1.74 -8.54 13.94
C HIS A 25 3.06 -8.09 14.56
N ALA A 26 3.02 -7.25 15.61
CA ALA A 26 4.21 -6.80 16.32
C ALA A 26 4.97 -7.97 16.95
N ARG A 27 4.27 -8.92 17.56
CA ARG A 27 4.86 -10.14 18.12
C ARG A 27 5.54 -10.97 17.04
N ALA A 28 4.90 -11.19 15.92
CA ALA A 28 5.43 -11.99 14.81
C ALA A 28 6.69 -11.34 14.19
N THR A 29 6.62 -10.05 13.87
CA THR A 29 7.74 -9.32 13.26
C THR A 29 8.92 -9.17 14.22
N THR A 30 8.66 -8.95 15.52
CA THR A 30 9.70 -8.92 16.55
C THR A 30 10.41 -10.27 16.69
N ALA A 31 9.64 -11.36 16.76
CA ALA A 31 10.20 -12.70 16.87
C ALA A 31 11.07 -13.05 15.65
N LEU A 32 10.59 -12.74 14.44
CA LEU A 32 11.33 -12.98 13.20
C LEU A 32 12.62 -12.13 13.15
N ASN A 33 12.55 -10.83 13.49
CA ASN A 33 13.72 -9.95 13.50
C ASN A 33 14.77 -10.40 14.53
N GLN A 34 14.35 -10.78 15.75
CA GLN A 34 15.24 -11.30 16.76
C GLN A 34 15.94 -12.60 16.33
N ALA A 35 15.20 -13.52 15.70
CA ALA A 35 15.75 -14.75 15.16
C ALA A 35 16.76 -14.48 14.03
N LEU A 36 16.48 -13.51 13.15
CA LEU A 36 17.41 -13.07 12.10
C LEU A 36 18.71 -12.50 12.69
N LYS A 37 18.60 -11.57 13.63
CA LYS A 37 19.77 -10.97 14.32
C LYS A 37 20.62 -12.04 15.01
N ARG A 38 19.99 -12.98 15.69
CA ARG A 38 20.68 -14.11 16.32
C ARG A 38 21.38 -14.99 15.27
N TYR A 39 20.72 -15.32 14.16
CA TYR A 39 21.32 -16.11 13.09
C TYR A 39 22.53 -15.40 12.45
N VAL A 40 22.42 -14.12 12.18
CA VAL A 40 23.51 -13.31 11.64
C VAL A 40 24.73 -13.35 12.55
N THR A 41 24.53 -13.26 13.86
CA THR A 41 25.63 -13.21 14.87
C THR A 41 26.22 -14.57 15.17
N SER A 42 25.41 -15.61 15.33
CA SER A 42 25.82 -16.91 15.88
C SER A 42 25.53 -18.12 15.00
N ARG A 43 24.86 -17.93 13.85
CA ARG A 43 24.37 -19.00 12.98
C ARG A 43 23.36 -19.94 13.67
N ALA A 44 22.79 -19.53 14.81
CA ALA A 44 21.78 -20.32 15.50
C ALA A 44 20.43 -20.23 14.78
N GLU A 45 19.97 -21.38 14.27
CA GLU A 45 18.68 -21.48 13.60
C GLU A 45 17.51 -21.32 14.58
N PRO A 46 16.38 -20.77 14.13
CA PRO A 46 15.16 -20.72 14.94
C PRO A 46 14.58 -22.12 15.16
N SER A 47 14.11 -22.36 16.38
CA SER A 47 13.37 -23.58 16.74
C SER A 47 12.04 -23.69 15.98
N LEU A 48 11.42 -24.87 15.96
CA LEU A 48 10.09 -25.05 15.37
C LEU A 48 9.03 -24.17 16.06
N GLN A 49 9.15 -23.97 17.36
CA GLN A 49 8.24 -23.11 18.11
C GLN A 49 8.41 -21.64 17.71
N GLU A 50 9.64 -21.16 17.53
CA GLU A 50 9.87 -19.79 17.03
C GLU A 50 9.39 -19.62 15.60
N ARG A 51 9.64 -20.60 14.72
CA ARG A 51 9.15 -20.57 13.32
C ARG A 51 7.62 -20.48 13.23
N SER A 52 6.89 -21.08 14.18
CA SER A 52 5.43 -20.99 14.23
C SER A 52 4.91 -19.58 14.53
N LEU A 53 5.75 -18.68 15.05
CA LEU A 53 5.40 -17.28 15.31
C LEU A 53 5.57 -16.38 14.08
N PHE A 54 6.28 -16.79 13.03
CA PHE A 54 6.64 -15.96 11.88
C PHE A 54 5.48 -15.83 10.88
N ARG A 55 4.24 -15.73 11.34
CA ARG A 55 3.05 -15.74 10.50
C ARG A 55 2.30 -14.41 10.54
N TYR A 56 1.59 -14.12 9.44
CA TYR A 56 0.68 -12.98 9.42
C TYR A 56 -0.50 -13.21 10.35
N PRO A 57 -0.97 -12.17 11.06
CA PRO A 57 -2.29 -12.20 11.66
C PRO A 57 -3.37 -12.24 10.57
N GLN A 58 -4.49 -12.86 10.90
CA GLN A 58 -5.64 -13.01 10.03
C GLN A 58 -6.88 -12.42 10.69
N LEU A 59 -7.59 -11.64 9.90
CA LEU A 59 -8.93 -11.18 10.19
C LEU A 59 -9.91 -12.13 9.51
N ARG A 60 -10.92 -12.59 10.26
CA ARG A 60 -12.01 -13.42 9.75
C ARG A 60 -13.34 -12.79 10.14
N LEU A 61 -14.29 -12.77 9.22
CA LEU A 61 -15.65 -12.35 9.45
C LEU A 61 -16.59 -13.49 9.12
N THR A 62 -17.55 -13.76 9.98
CA THR A 62 -18.66 -14.66 9.71
C THR A 62 -19.92 -13.84 9.54
N TYR A 63 -20.58 -13.97 8.40
CA TYR A 63 -21.86 -13.35 8.11
C TYR A 63 -22.93 -14.42 8.00
N GLU A 64 -23.97 -14.34 8.84
CA GLU A 64 -25.16 -15.17 8.79
C GLU A 64 -26.34 -14.29 8.40
N CYS A 65 -26.95 -14.57 7.24
CA CYS A 65 -28.10 -13.82 6.79
C CYS A 65 -29.36 -14.32 7.47
N HIS A 66 -29.97 -13.50 8.33
CA HIS A 66 -31.22 -13.80 9.04
C HIS A 66 -32.40 -13.01 8.44
N GLY A 67 -32.56 -12.97 7.13
CA GLY A 67 -33.63 -12.23 6.46
C GLY A 67 -33.18 -11.53 5.19
N GLU A 68 -33.72 -10.34 4.93
CA GLU A 68 -33.28 -9.54 3.79
C GLU A 68 -31.87 -8.98 4.02
N VAL A 69 -31.06 -8.96 2.96
CA VAL A 69 -29.73 -8.33 3.00
C VAL A 69 -29.90 -6.84 3.32
N PRO A 70 -29.19 -6.30 4.32
CA PRO A 70 -29.33 -4.90 4.70
C PRO A 70 -29.07 -3.97 3.52
N ALA A 71 -29.96 -3.02 3.30
CA ALA A 71 -29.78 -1.97 2.30
C ALA A 71 -28.69 -1.01 2.78
N SER A 72 -27.60 -0.92 2.03
CA SER A 72 -26.51 0.01 2.30
C SER A 72 -26.27 0.88 1.07
N THR A 73 -26.21 2.20 1.26
CA THR A 73 -25.87 3.17 0.20
C THR A 73 -24.38 3.30 -0.03
N ARG A 74 -23.53 2.76 0.87
CA ARG A 74 -22.08 2.79 0.71
C ARG A 74 -21.62 1.88 -0.43
N ALA A 75 -20.57 2.30 -1.13
CA ALA A 75 -19.91 1.50 -2.16
C ALA A 75 -18.95 0.43 -1.58
N TYR A 76 -18.61 0.51 -0.30
CA TYR A 76 -17.64 -0.33 0.40
C TYR A 76 -18.22 -0.90 1.71
N ALA A 77 -17.44 -1.75 2.41
CA ALA A 77 -17.84 -2.40 3.66
C ALA A 77 -19.19 -3.12 3.54
N LYS A 78 -19.29 -3.99 2.53
CA LYS A 78 -20.47 -4.81 2.25
C LYS A 78 -20.09 -6.28 2.17
N VAL A 79 -20.97 -7.13 2.62
CA VAL A 79 -20.96 -8.57 2.38
C VAL A 79 -22.14 -8.93 1.49
N GLN A 80 -21.90 -9.76 0.47
CA GLN A 80 -22.92 -10.08 -0.54
C GLN A 80 -23.65 -11.38 -0.26
N ALA A 81 -22.99 -12.33 0.39
CA ALA A 81 -23.52 -13.66 0.66
C ALA A 81 -23.18 -14.10 2.08
N PRO A 82 -24.03 -14.95 2.69
CA PRO A 82 -23.67 -15.62 3.95
C PRO A 82 -22.42 -16.48 3.75
N GLY A 83 -21.56 -16.52 4.78
CA GLY A 83 -20.34 -17.29 4.74
C GLY A 83 -19.22 -16.70 5.58
N VAL A 84 -18.03 -17.27 5.43
CA VAL A 84 -16.83 -16.86 6.10
C VAL A 84 -15.96 -16.04 5.12
N TYR A 85 -15.55 -14.87 5.56
CA TYR A 85 -14.65 -13.97 4.82
C TYR A 85 -13.35 -13.86 5.58
N SER A 86 -12.21 -13.83 4.88
CA SER A 86 -10.93 -13.70 5.55
C SER A 86 -9.90 -12.91 4.76
N VAL A 87 -8.92 -12.36 5.47
CA VAL A 87 -7.74 -11.70 4.91
C VAL A 87 -6.59 -11.77 5.90
N THR A 88 -5.38 -12.01 5.41
CA THR A 88 -4.17 -11.77 6.19
C THR A 88 -3.85 -10.28 6.23
N VAL A 89 -3.37 -9.78 7.36
CA VAL A 89 -3.16 -8.34 7.55
C VAL A 89 -1.70 -8.07 7.90
N THR A 90 -1.12 -7.09 7.23
CA THR A 90 0.20 -6.53 7.59
C THR A 90 0.08 -5.07 8.03
N HIS A 91 1.00 -4.61 8.85
CA HIS A 91 1.07 -3.24 9.37
C HIS A 91 -0.26 -2.67 9.92
N PRO A 92 -1.05 -3.43 10.72
CA PRO A 92 -2.39 -3.00 11.14
C PRO A 92 -2.41 -1.67 11.90
N ALA A 93 -1.33 -1.31 12.58
CA ALA A 93 -1.22 0.00 13.24
C ALA A 93 -1.17 1.15 12.22
N ALA A 94 -0.44 0.99 11.12
CA ALA A 94 -0.36 1.99 10.05
C ALA A 94 -1.67 2.11 9.27
N PHE A 95 -2.38 0.99 9.08
CA PHE A 95 -3.67 0.94 8.39
C PHE A 95 -4.88 1.04 9.32
N ARG A 96 -4.69 1.48 10.58
CA ARG A 96 -5.74 1.51 11.60
C ARG A 96 -7.00 2.26 11.15
N ALA A 97 -6.85 3.45 10.62
CA ALA A 97 -7.98 4.28 10.19
C ALA A 97 -8.81 3.55 9.12
N TYR A 98 -8.16 3.00 8.11
CA TYR A 98 -8.81 2.21 7.06
C TYR A 98 -9.52 0.97 7.63
N LEU A 99 -8.86 0.20 8.48
CA LEU A 99 -9.45 -1.01 9.06
C LEU A 99 -10.70 -0.70 9.89
N LEU A 100 -10.67 0.38 10.67
CA LEU A 100 -11.83 0.83 11.44
C LEU A 100 -12.97 1.31 10.53
N ASP A 101 -12.66 2.06 9.47
CA ASP A 101 -13.64 2.54 8.51
C ASP A 101 -14.36 1.38 7.79
N GLN A 102 -13.66 0.27 7.55
CA GLN A 102 -14.24 -0.94 6.97
C GLN A 102 -15.02 -1.78 7.99
N LEU A 103 -14.46 -2.01 9.18
CA LEU A 103 -15.04 -2.94 10.15
C LEU A 103 -16.28 -2.41 10.87
N LYS A 104 -16.31 -1.11 11.22
CA LYS A 104 -17.45 -0.52 11.92
C LYS A 104 -18.78 -0.69 11.17
N PRO A 105 -18.87 -0.34 9.86
CA PRO A 105 -20.11 -0.56 9.12
C PRO A 105 -20.49 -2.04 8.98
N LEU A 106 -19.50 -2.93 8.79
CA LEU A 106 -19.76 -4.36 8.68
C LEU A 106 -20.40 -4.92 9.98
N ILE A 107 -19.88 -4.51 11.13
CA ILE A 107 -20.44 -4.91 12.41
C ILE A 107 -21.83 -4.29 12.63
N GLN A 108 -22.01 -2.99 12.33
CA GLN A 108 -23.24 -2.26 12.62
C GLN A 108 -24.39 -2.63 11.69
N ASP A 109 -24.11 -2.75 10.38
CA ASP A 109 -25.16 -2.94 9.38
C ASP A 109 -25.44 -4.42 9.08
N PHE A 110 -24.39 -5.25 9.11
CA PHE A 110 -24.49 -6.66 8.72
C PHE A 110 -24.42 -7.61 9.94
N ASN A 111 -24.17 -7.09 11.14
CA ASN A 111 -24.05 -7.89 12.36
C ASN A 111 -23.08 -9.07 12.22
N VAL A 112 -21.94 -8.84 11.58
CA VAL A 112 -20.93 -9.88 11.38
C VAL A 112 -20.23 -10.22 12.69
N THR A 113 -19.89 -11.50 12.88
CA THR A 113 -18.97 -11.92 13.93
C THR A 113 -17.53 -11.72 13.44
N VAL A 114 -16.74 -10.99 14.23
CA VAL A 114 -15.34 -10.67 13.91
C VAL A 114 -14.42 -11.53 14.75
N GLU A 115 -13.52 -12.26 14.10
CA GLU A 115 -12.50 -13.08 14.75
C GLU A 115 -11.11 -12.68 14.27
N VAL A 116 -10.14 -12.74 15.18
CA VAL A 116 -8.73 -12.45 14.92
C VAL A 116 -7.86 -13.58 15.44
N GLY A 117 -6.92 -14.03 14.64
CA GLY A 117 -5.98 -15.09 15.00
C GLY A 117 -4.72 -15.05 14.12
N MET A 118 -3.90 -16.09 14.19
CA MET A 118 -2.75 -16.24 13.30
C MET A 118 -3.16 -17.06 12.07
N SER A 119 -2.68 -16.64 10.91
CA SER A 119 -2.83 -17.39 9.67
C SER A 119 -1.83 -18.56 9.58
N ASP A 120 -1.95 -19.34 8.54
CA ASP A 120 -0.94 -20.32 8.11
C ASP A 120 0.16 -19.72 7.22
N ARG A 121 0.01 -18.46 6.79
CA ARG A 121 0.95 -17.76 5.90
C ARG A 121 2.08 -17.09 6.68
N ASN A 122 3.32 -17.41 6.31
CA ASN A 122 4.50 -16.83 6.93
C ASN A 122 4.77 -15.41 6.43
N ILE A 123 5.31 -14.57 7.32
CA ILE A 123 5.91 -13.28 6.97
C ILE A 123 7.30 -13.53 6.39
N PRO A 124 7.58 -13.16 5.13
CA PRO A 124 8.91 -13.32 4.55
C PRO A 124 9.95 -12.45 5.26
N TYR A 125 11.13 -13.02 5.52
CA TYR A 125 12.20 -12.32 6.23
C TYR A 125 12.61 -10.97 5.61
N PRO A 126 12.56 -10.77 4.26
CA PRO A 126 12.95 -9.48 3.69
C PRO A 126 12.04 -8.32 4.10
N TYR A 127 10.82 -8.62 4.60
CA TYR A 127 9.86 -7.58 4.97
C TYR A 127 10.04 -7.05 6.40
N VAL A 128 10.83 -7.72 7.22
CA VAL A 128 11.16 -7.28 8.58
C VAL A 128 12.57 -6.69 8.72
N ILE A 129 13.42 -6.82 7.70
CA ILE A 129 14.74 -6.20 7.67
C ILE A 129 14.57 -4.73 7.32
N GLU A 130 15.08 -3.81 8.15
CA GLU A 130 15.16 -2.40 7.81
C GLU A 130 16.12 -2.17 6.64
N GLN A 131 15.85 -1.11 5.85
CA GLN A 131 16.62 -0.88 4.62
C GLN A 131 18.07 -0.52 4.92
N GLY A 132 18.94 -1.20 4.23
CA GLY A 132 20.28 -0.80 3.95
C GLY A 132 21.34 -1.79 4.40
N ASP A 133 21.67 -1.95 5.65
CA ASP A 133 23.00 -2.45 6.01
C ASP A 133 23.05 -3.56 7.05
N GLU A 134 21.95 -4.03 7.60
CA GLU A 134 21.99 -5.05 8.66
C GLU A 134 22.66 -6.37 8.22
N LEU A 135 22.71 -6.65 6.92
CA LEU A 135 23.36 -7.83 6.35
C LEU A 135 24.71 -7.53 5.68
N ALA A 136 25.00 -6.26 5.39
CA ALA A 136 26.25 -5.87 4.75
C ALA A 136 27.43 -6.17 5.69
N GLY A 137 28.45 -6.88 5.17
CA GLY A 137 29.63 -7.22 5.95
C GLY A 137 29.48 -8.40 6.92
N THR A 138 28.30 -9.00 7.06
CA THR A 138 28.07 -10.14 8.00
C THR A 138 28.52 -11.50 7.44
N GLY A 139 28.82 -11.57 6.15
CA GLY A 139 29.11 -12.81 5.45
C GLY A 139 27.92 -13.77 5.31
N VAL A 140 26.70 -13.35 5.65
CA VAL A 140 25.47 -14.13 5.43
C VAL A 140 24.93 -13.83 4.06
N THR A 141 24.63 -14.88 3.29
CA THR A 141 24.07 -14.73 1.95
C THR A 141 22.53 -14.81 1.96
N ALA A 142 21.87 -14.18 0.98
CA ALA A 142 20.43 -14.31 0.80
C ALA A 142 19.98 -15.78 0.60
N ALA A 143 20.83 -16.60 -0.04
CA ALA A 143 20.58 -18.02 -0.24
C ALA A 143 20.60 -18.82 1.08
N GLU A 144 21.46 -18.44 2.03
CA GLU A 144 21.47 -19.03 3.38
C GLU A 144 20.21 -18.64 4.14
N LEU A 145 19.85 -17.35 4.11
CA LEU A 145 18.64 -16.89 4.78
C LEU A 145 17.37 -17.57 4.24
N ALA A 146 17.26 -17.72 2.93
CA ALA A 146 16.09 -18.35 2.30
C ALA A 146 15.94 -19.84 2.66
N ARG A 147 17.01 -20.51 3.12
CA ARG A 147 16.93 -21.91 3.62
C ARG A 147 16.45 -22.00 5.06
N VAL A 148 16.70 -20.95 5.85
CA VAL A 148 16.46 -20.96 7.30
C VAL A 148 15.18 -20.22 7.66
N PHE A 149 14.87 -19.15 6.94
CA PHE A 149 13.73 -18.26 7.19
C PHE A 149 12.72 -18.28 6.04
N PRO A 150 11.46 -17.93 6.31
CA PRO A 150 10.46 -17.78 5.24
C PRO A 150 10.95 -16.76 4.21
N SER A 151 10.96 -17.13 2.94
CA SER A 151 11.28 -16.27 1.81
C SER A 151 10.00 -15.78 1.11
N THR A 152 10.14 -14.76 0.24
CA THR A 152 9.02 -14.26 -0.54
C THR A 152 8.52 -15.32 -1.51
N ASP A 153 7.24 -15.64 -1.41
CA ASP A 153 6.51 -16.45 -2.38
C ASP A 153 5.71 -15.53 -3.30
N LEU A 154 6.19 -15.34 -4.53
CA LEU A 154 5.53 -14.48 -5.50
C LEU A 154 4.21 -15.11 -6.01
N SER A 155 4.04 -16.42 -5.93
CA SER A 155 2.79 -17.07 -6.31
C SER A 155 1.64 -16.74 -5.35
N ALA A 156 1.96 -16.33 -4.12
CA ALA A 156 0.99 -15.89 -3.12
C ALA A 156 0.65 -14.40 -3.23
N ALA A 157 1.40 -13.63 -4.02
CA ALA A 157 1.20 -12.18 -4.19
C ALA A 157 0.47 -11.89 -5.52
N THR A 158 -0.75 -12.44 -5.69
CA THR A 158 -1.54 -12.30 -6.91
C THR A 158 -2.45 -11.07 -6.87
N ASP A 159 -2.88 -10.62 -8.04
CA ASP A 159 -3.86 -9.55 -8.24
C ASP A 159 -5.21 -10.11 -8.75
N ASP A 160 -5.43 -11.43 -8.67
CA ASP A 160 -6.59 -12.10 -9.26
C ASP A 160 -7.93 -11.51 -8.80
N ILE A 161 -8.01 -11.11 -7.51
CA ILE A 161 -9.22 -10.47 -6.97
C ILE A 161 -9.40 -9.07 -7.57
N ALA A 162 -8.33 -8.27 -7.59
CA ALA A 162 -8.35 -6.91 -8.12
C ALA A 162 -8.59 -6.88 -9.64
N ASP A 163 -8.05 -7.86 -10.35
CA ASP A 163 -8.21 -8.03 -11.81
C ASP A 163 -9.54 -8.70 -12.20
N GLY A 164 -10.37 -9.12 -11.24
CA GLY A 164 -11.64 -9.79 -11.51
C GLY A 164 -11.51 -11.22 -12.05
N LEU A 165 -10.38 -11.86 -11.85
CA LEU A 165 -10.08 -13.22 -12.30
C LEU A 165 -10.30 -14.28 -11.21
N TYR A 166 -10.71 -13.83 -10.02
CA TYR A 166 -10.90 -14.71 -8.87
C TYR A 166 -12.12 -15.60 -9.01
N ASP A 167 -11.98 -16.89 -8.67
CA ASP A 167 -13.09 -17.84 -8.67
C ASP A 167 -13.95 -17.71 -7.42
N TRP A 168 -15.05 -16.95 -7.54
CA TRP A 168 -15.99 -16.70 -6.46
C TRP A 168 -16.91 -17.89 -6.16
N GLU A 169 -17.13 -18.80 -7.12
CA GLU A 169 -18.03 -19.92 -6.94
C GLU A 169 -17.46 -21.00 -6.00
N HIS A 170 -16.14 -21.12 -5.97
CA HIS A 170 -15.43 -22.12 -5.16
C HIS A 170 -14.65 -21.51 -4.00
N ALA A 171 -14.89 -20.23 -3.69
CA ALA A 171 -14.18 -19.54 -2.61
C ALA A 171 -14.65 -20.00 -1.23
N ASP A 172 -13.75 -20.54 -0.43
CA ASP A 172 -13.97 -20.87 0.99
C ASP A 172 -12.63 -20.77 1.75
N PRO A 173 -12.45 -19.77 2.59
CA PRO A 173 -13.31 -18.58 2.83
C PRO A 173 -13.29 -17.59 1.67
N TYR A 174 -14.31 -16.72 1.60
CA TYR A 174 -14.32 -15.59 0.67
C TYR A 174 -13.21 -14.58 1.00
N PRO A 175 -12.58 -13.96 -0.02
CA PRO A 175 -11.62 -12.88 0.24
C PRO A 175 -12.33 -11.65 0.83
N LEU A 176 -11.75 -11.09 1.90
CA LEU A 176 -12.29 -9.90 2.56
C LEU A 176 -11.74 -8.60 1.97
N ALA A 177 -10.61 -8.65 1.28
CA ALA A 177 -9.96 -7.48 0.67
C ALA A 177 -9.33 -7.84 -0.67
N LEU A 178 -9.08 -6.81 -1.50
CA LEU A 178 -8.42 -6.97 -2.80
C LEU A 178 -6.97 -7.46 -2.67
N PHE A 179 -6.29 -7.08 -1.59
CA PHE A 179 -4.89 -7.39 -1.35
C PHE A 179 -4.72 -8.00 0.04
N ASP A 180 -4.06 -9.13 0.13
CA ASP A 180 -3.68 -9.76 1.40
C ASP A 180 -2.35 -9.21 1.95
N GLY A 181 -1.96 -9.64 3.17
CA GLY A 181 -0.77 -9.15 3.84
C GLY A 181 0.52 -9.35 3.02
N ALA A 182 0.65 -10.49 2.33
CA ALA A 182 1.83 -10.79 1.52
C ALA A 182 1.93 -9.87 0.30
N ARG A 183 0.79 -9.63 -0.38
CA ARG A 183 0.72 -8.73 -1.53
C ARG A 183 0.96 -7.27 -1.13
N VAL A 184 0.45 -6.88 0.04
CA VAL A 184 0.71 -5.54 0.60
C VAL A 184 2.20 -5.36 0.88
N ASP A 185 2.85 -6.25 1.64
CA ASP A 185 4.27 -6.16 1.96
C ASP A 185 5.17 -6.14 0.71
N PHE A 186 4.85 -6.97 -0.27
CA PHE A 186 5.52 -6.94 -1.57
C PHE A 186 5.46 -5.55 -2.20
N SER A 187 4.27 -4.93 -2.25
CA SER A 187 4.09 -3.60 -2.81
C SER A 187 4.82 -2.52 -2.03
N LEU A 188 4.75 -2.54 -0.69
CA LEU A 188 5.44 -1.56 0.13
C LEU A 188 6.95 -1.57 -0.11
N ARG A 189 7.55 -2.75 -0.28
CA ARG A 189 8.98 -2.88 -0.64
C ARG A 189 9.28 -2.39 -2.05
N ARG A 190 8.39 -2.68 -3.01
CA ARG A 190 8.55 -2.18 -4.39
C ARG A 190 8.43 -0.67 -4.46
N LEU A 191 7.51 -0.06 -3.71
CA LEU A 191 7.39 1.40 -3.60
C LEU A 191 8.70 2.02 -3.15
N VAL A 192 9.27 1.54 -2.06
CA VAL A 192 10.55 2.05 -1.57
C VAL A 192 11.66 1.92 -2.61
N HIS A 193 11.73 0.76 -3.29
CA HIS A 193 12.72 0.53 -4.34
C HIS A 193 12.58 1.50 -5.52
N TYR A 194 11.35 1.74 -6.00
CA TYR A 194 11.12 2.60 -7.16
C TYR A 194 11.23 4.08 -6.82
N THR A 195 10.72 4.49 -5.65
CA THR A 195 10.57 5.91 -5.31
C THR A 195 11.74 6.49 -4.54
N GLY A 196 12.50 5.63 -3.88
CA GLY A 196 13.57 6.04 -2.96
C GLY A 196 13.06 6.64 -1.65
N SER A 197 11.77 6.49 -1.36
CA SER A 197 11.15 7.02 -0.15
C SER A 197 10.52 5.91 0.67
N ASP A 198 10.57 6.03 2.00
CA ASP A 198 9.79 5.15 2.86
C ASP A 198 8.30 5.30 2.53
N TRP A 199 7.60 4.19 2.36
CA TRP A 199 6.18 4.17 2.02
C TRP A 199 5.30 4.90 3.05
N ARG A 200 5.78 5.03 4.31
CA ARG A 200 5.09 5.77 5.38
C ARG A 200 4.97 7.27 5.11
N HIS A 201 5.78 7.80 4.20
CA HIS A 201 5.71 9.21 3.77
C HIS A 201 4.65 9.45 2.70
N VAL A 202 4.15 8.40 2.05
CA VAL A 202 3.13 8.55 1.01
C VAL A 202 1.86 9.13 1.61
N GLN A 203 1.39 10.22 1.02
CA GLN A 203 0.18 10.93 1.42
C GLN A 203 -1.01 10.46 0.57
N PRO A 204 -2.25 10.59 1.06
CA PRO A 204 -3.43 10.02 0.40
C PRO A 204 -3.85 10.72 -0.89
N TRP A 205 -3.36 11.93 -1.17
CA TRP A 205 -3.59 12.66 -2.41
C TRP A 205 -2.37 12.52 -3.30
N ILE A 206 -2.52 11.81 -4.41
CA ILE A 206 -1.39 11.42 -5.27
C ILE A 206 -1.46 12.14 -6.60
N LEU A 207 -0.38 12.85 -6.92
CA LEU A 207 -0.11 13.43 -8.23
C LEU A 207 0.90 12.55 -8.96
N LEU A 208 0.59 12.21 -10.21
CA LEU A 208 1.47 11.45 -11.08
C LEU A 208 1.90 12.36 -12.25
N THR A 209 3.16 12.35 -12.61
CA THR A 209 3.67 13.11 -13.74
C THR A 209 4.84 12.38 -14.41
N ASN A 210 5.11 12.73 -15.66
CA ASN A 210 6.33 12.32 -16.37
C ASN A 210 7.22 13.51 -16.75
N TYR A 211 6.96 14.69 -16.17
CA TYR A 211 7.69 15.92 -16.47
C TYR A 211 8.43 16.48 -15.26
N HIS A 212 9.75 16.60 -15.36
CA HIS A 212 10.59 17.19 -14.31
C HIS A 212 10.19 18.62 -13.96
N ARG A 213 9.76 19.43 -14.93
CA ARG A 213 9.28 20.79 -14.66
C ARG A 213 8.11 20.84 -13.66
N TYR A 214 7.26 19.81 -13.63
CA TYR A 214 6.18 19.73 -12.62
C TYR A 214 6.71 19.29 -11.27
N VAL A 215 7.76 18.48 -11.25
CA VAL A 215 8.47 18.16 -10.00
C VAL A 215 9.08 19.44 -9.41
N ASP A 216 9.76 20.25 -10.22
CA ASP A 216 10.36 21.52 -9.76
C ASP A 216 9.29 22.50 -9.29
N GLN A 217 8.14 22.55 -9.94
CA GLN A 217 7.00 23.37 -9.50
C GLN A 217 6.42 22.86 -8.18
N PHE A 218 6.27 21.53 -8.04
CA PHE A 218 5.77 20.94 -6.81
C PHE A 218 6.69 21.23 -5.63
N ILE A 219 8.00 21.11 -5.81
CA ILE A 219 8.98 21.44 -4.77
C ILE A 219 8.86 22.91 -4.36
N ARG A 220 8.86 23.84 -5.33
CA ARG A 220 8.70 25.28 -5.05
C ARG A 220 7.42 25.58 -4.31
N HIS A 221 6.29 25.11 -4.83
CA HIS A 221 4.99 25.29 -4.19
C HIS A 221 4.93 24.66 -2.79
N GLY A 222 5.54 23.49 -2.62
CA GLY A 222 5.63 22.84 -1.30
C GLY A 222 6.44 23.64 -0.29
N LEU A 223 7.54 24.29 -0.70
CA LEU A 223 8.28 25.21 0.17
C LEU A 223 7.44 26.43 0.57
N ASP A 224 6.69 27.00 -0.39
CA ASP A 224 5.76 28.10 -0.10
C ASP A 224 4.68 27.64 0.90
N MET A 225 4.10 26.47 0.70
CA MET A 225 3.10 25.93 1.63
C MET A 225 3.68 25.61 3.00
N LEU A 226 4.91 25.12 3.10
CA LEU A 226 5.58 24.93 4.39
C LEU A 226 5.76 26.24 5.14
N ARG A 227 5.97 27.36 4.45
CA ARG A 227 6.09 28.71 5.04
C ARG A 227 4.73 29.27 5.45
N ASP A 228 3.74 29.18 4.55
CA ASP A 228 2.51 29.98 4.61
C ASP A 228 1.32 29.21 5.20
N ASP A 229 1.34 27.86 5.20
CA ASP A 229 0.23 27.01 5.66
C ASP A 229 0.66 26.07 6.79
N THR A 230 0.09 26.27 7.97
CA THR A 230 0.43 25.52 9.19
C THR A 230 0.04 24.04 9.16
N ARG A 231 -0.80 23.62 8.22
CA ARG A 231 -1.17 22.20 8.05
C ARG A 231 0.00 21.35 7.62
N PHE A 232 0.92 21.91 6.82
CA PHE A 232 2.08 21.17 6.34
C PHE A 232 3.26 21.31 7.29
N THR A 233 3.87 20.19 7.64
CA THR A 233 4.92 20.12 8.66
C THR A 233 6.31 19.94 8.06
N ARG A 234 6.42 19.19 6.97
CA ARG A 234 7.70 18.92 6.30
C ARG A 234 7.49 18.47 4.86
N MET A 235 8.52 18.55 4.07
CA MET A 235 8.63 17.92 2.76
C MET A 235 9.66 16.81 2.82
N VAL A 236 9.33 15.64 2.25
CA VAL A 236 10.26 14.51 2.13
C VAL A 236 10.57 14.30 0.65
N LEU A 237 11.86 14.27 0.33
CA LEU A 237 12.40 14.09 -1.01
C LEU A 237 12.97 12.68 -1.18
N PRO A 238 13.27 12.22 -2.41
CA PRO A 238 13.88 10.92 -2.65
C PRO A 238 15.15 10.70 -1.80
N GLY A 239 15.32 9.50 -1.26
CA GLY A 239 16.37 9.19 -0.29
C GLY A 239 15.99 9.48 1.16
N ASN A 240 14.70 9.74 1.42
CA ASN A 240 14.17 10.16 2.73
C ASN A 240 14.81 11.46 3.25
N VAL A 241 15.20 12.33 2.34
CA VAL A 241 15.76 13.64 2.67
C VAL A 241 14.62 14.56 3.11
N ILE A 242 14.74 15.17 4.28
CA ILE A 242 13.67 15.92 4.94
C ILE A 242 14.00 17.42 4.92
N ILE A 243 13.01 18.23 4.56
CA ILE A 243 12.98 19.68 4.74
C ILE A 243 11.87 19.98 5.74
N GLU A 244 12.27 20.47 6.90
CA GLU A 244 11.32 20.79 7.97
C GLU A 244 10.74 22.19 7.78
N ARG A 245 9.53 22.40 8.30
CA ARG A 245 8.93 23.72 8.39
C ARG A 245 9.83 24.67 9.17
N GLY A 246 10.02 25.89 8.66
CA GLY A 246 10.84 26.93 9.30
C GLY A 246 12.33 26.82 9.00
N MET A 247 12.77 25.88 8.18
CA MET A 247 14.14 25.82 7.69
C MET A 247 14.44 27.05 6.83
N GLU A 248 15.65 27.58 6.94
CA GLU A 248 16.11 28.72 6.13
C GLU A 248 16.11 28.35 4.62
N GLU A 249 15.69 29.30 3.78
CA GLU A 249 15.55 29.06 2.34
C GLU A 249 16.85 28.61 1.67
N GLY A 250 17.97 29.21 2.05
CA GLY A 250 19.29 28.85 1.52
C GLY A 250 19.72 27.43 1.88
N GLU A 251 19.38 26.99 3.10
CA GLU A 251 19.63 25.62 3.56
C GLU A 251 18.73 24.63 2.81
N ALA A 252 17.43 24.92 2.68
CA ALA A 252 16.50 24.10 1.94
C ALA A 252 16.93 23.92 0.47
N GLN A 253 17.37 24.99 -0.20
CA GLN A 253 17.87 24.94 -1.57
C GLN A 253 19.16 24.11 -1.69
N ALA A 254 20.07 24.19 -0.73
CA ALA A 254 21.28 23.37 -0.71
C ALA A 254 20.95 21.88 -0.57
N ILE A 255 19.99 21.55 0.30
CA ILE A 255 19.49 20.19 0.46
C ILE A 255 18.88 19.66 -0.84
N ILE A 256 17.97 20.43 -1.47
CA ILE A 256 17.34 20.07 -2.75
C ILE A 256 18.38 19.81 -3.83
N GLY A 257 19.37 20.68 -3.95
CA GLY A 257 20.47 20.52 -4.93
C GLY A 257 21.34 19.28 -4.69
N GLY A 258 21.37 18.76 -3.48
CA GLY A 258 22.11 17.54 -3.11
C GLY A 258 21.34 16.23 -3.29
N VAL A 259 20.04 16.27 -3.57
CA VAL A 259 19.20 15.06 -3.69
C VAL A 259 19.57 14.27 -4.94
N LEU A 260 19.90 13.00 -4.75
CA LEU A 260 20.27 12.09 -5.83
C LEU A 260 19.02 11.37 -6.39
N TRP A 261 18.01 12.14 -6.78
CA TRP A 261 16.72 11.62 -7.28
C TRP A 261 16.89 10.69 -8.50
N HIS A 262 17.90 10.89 -9.34
CA HIS A 262 18.17 10.09 -10.53
C HIS A 262 18.62 8.65 -10.24
N ARG A 263 18.90 8.30 -8.98
CA ARG A 263 19.16 6.92 -8.56
C ARG A 263 17.89 6.06 -8.52
N TYR A 264 16.72 6.69 -8.54
CA TYR A 264 15.44 6.03 -8.41
C TYR A 264 14.67 6.09 -9.72
N GLN A 265 14.01 5.00 -10.07
CA GLN A 265 13.30 4.90 -11.33
C GLN A 265 12.07 5.81 -11.40
N MET A 266 11.38 5.96 -10.29
CA MET A 266 10.14 6.74 -10.15
C MET A 266 10.18 7.56 -8.86
N PRO A 267 11.07 8.57 -8.77
CA PRO A 267 11.27 9.31 -7.52
C PRO A 267 9.98 9.96 -7.04
N ALA A 268 9.72 9.87 -5.72
CA ALA A 268 8.56 10.46 -5.09
C ALA A 268 8.94 11.60 -4.15
N TYR A 269 8.04 12.57 -4.05
CA TYR A 269 8.14 13.78 -3.26
C TYR A 269 6.88 13.93 -2.43
N HIS A 270 7.01 14.15 -1.13
CA HIS A 270 5.89 14.12 -0.20
C HIS A 270 5.80 15.43 0.57
N LEU A 271 4.68 16.11 0.46
CA LEU A 271 4.34 17.25 1.29
C LEU A 271 3.43 16.77 2.41
N ILE A 272 3.99 16.64 3.61
CA ILE A 272 3.37 15.95 4.74
C ILE A 272 2.42 16.89 5.49
N ALA A 273 1.18 16.42 5.67
CA ALA A 273 0.22 17.01 6.59
C ALA A 273 -0.25 15.97 7.61
N GLU A 274 -0.27 16.32 8.89
CA GLU A 274 -0.62 15.39 9.98
C GLU A 274 -2.10 15.04 9.99
N ASP A 275 -2.95 15.90 9.43
CA ASP A 275 -4.40 15.71 9.32
C ASP A 275 -4.83 14.74 8.20
N GLY A 276 -3.87 14.12 7.48
CA GLY A 276 -4.13 13.21 6.36
C GLY A 276 -4.51 13.92 5.05
N HIS A 277 -4.29 15.23 4.93
CA HIS A 277 -4.51 16.02 3.70
C HIS A 277 -3.21 16.38 2.97
N GLY A 278 -2.15 15.64 3.22
CA GLY A 278 -0.88 15.80 2.52
C GLY A 278 -0.93 15.30 1.08
N ILE A 279 0.07 15.66 0.30
CA ILE A 279 0.16 15.41 -1.12
C ILE A 279 1.46 14.66 -1.43
N THR A 280 1.36 13.60 -2.22
CA THR A 280 2.52 12.92 -2.80
C THR A 280 2.55 13.14 -4.30
N LEU A 281 3.69 13.57 -4.84
CA LEU A 281 3.95 13.59 -6.26
C LEU A 281 4.95 12.50 -6.62
N VAL A 282 4.64 11.69 -7.64
CA VAL A 282 5.52 10.65 -8.18
C VAL A 282 5.85 10.97 -9.63
N ASN A 283 7.13 11.04 -9.96
CA ASN A 283 7.57 11.08 -11.34
C ASN A 283 7.66 9.66 -11.89
N ILE A 284 6.65 9.27 -12.66
CA ILE A 284 6.51 7.89 -13.16
C ILE A 284 7.39 7.58 -14.38
N GLY A 285 8.13 8.58 -14.91
CA GLY A 285 8.82 8.42 -16.20
C GLY A 285 7.83 8.28 -17.36
N VAL A 286 8.24 7.61 -18.43
CA VAL A 286 7.47 7.53 -19.68
C VAL A 286 6.93 6.12 -19.90
N GLY A 287 5.68 6.06 -20.33
CA GLY A 287 5.04 4.84 -20.83
C GLY A 287 3.99 4.23 -19.91
N PRO A 288 3.01 3.52 -20.50
CA PRO A 288 1.88 2.95 -19.78
C PRO A 288 2.31 1.83 -18.82
N SER A 289 3.40 1.11 -19.13
CA SER A 289 3.94 0.07 -18.24
C SER A 289 4.42 0.64 -16.91
N ASN A 290 5.06 1.82 -16.93
CA ASN A 290 5.50 2.49 -15.71
C ASN A 290 4.29 2.97 -14.89
N ALA A 291 3.29 3.53 -15.56
CA ALA A 291 2.05 3.95 -14.91
C ALA A 291 1.38 2.76 -14.21
N LYS A 292 1.16 1.64 -14.92
CA LYS A 292 0.58 0.43 -14.32
C LYS A 292 1.40 -0.04 -13.13
N ASN A 293 2.71 -0.20 -13.30
CA ASN A 293 3.57 -0.76 -12.27
C ASN A 293 3.50 0.06 -10.96
N ILE A 294 3.62 1.39 -11.04
CA ILE A 294 3.61 2.21 -9.82
C ILE A 294 2.21 2.29 -9.19
N THR A 295 1.15 2.33 -9.99
CA THR A 295 -0.22 2.39 -9.48
C THR A 295 -0.63 1.08 -8.82
N ASP A 296 -0.23 -0.08 -9.33
CA ASP A 296 -0.46 -1.38 -8.68
C ASP A 296 0.15 -1.44 -7.26
N HIS A 297 1.32 -0.81 -7.09
CA HIS A 297 1.95 -0.76 -5.78
C HIS A 297 1.36 0.33 -4.87
N LEU A 298 0.99 1.49 -5.42
CA LEU A 298 0.35 2.55 -4.64
C LEU A 298 -1.07 2.16 -4.19
N ALA A 299 -1.76 1.30 -4.95
CA ALA A 299 -3.12 0.85 -4.65
C ALA A 299 -3.25 0.21 -3.25
N VAL A 300 -2.21 -0.49 -2.76
CA VAL A 300 -2.24 -1.11 -1.43
C VAL A 300 -2.28 -0.10 -0.29
N LEU A 301 -1.90 1.16 -0.55
CA LEU A 301 -1.99 2.27 0.40
C LEU A 301 -3.37 2.94 0.42
N ARG A 302 -4.24 2.57 -0.52
CA ARG A 302 -5.64 3.03 -0.62
C ARG A 302 -5.76 4.56 -0.65
N PRO A 303 -5.09 5.24 -1.62
CA PRO A 303 -5.15 6.69 -1.72
C PRO A 303 -6.57 7.19 -1.98
N HIS A 304 -6.85 8.40 -1.51
CA HIS A 304 -8.15 9.05 -1.69
C HIS A 304 -8.36 9.54 -3.13
N CYS A 305 -7.28 9.99 -3.77
CA CYS A 305 -7.34 10.52 -5.12
C CYS A 305 -6.01 10.30 -5.85
N TRP A 306 -6.10 10.05 -7.15
CA TRP A 306 -4.99 9.98 -8.08
C TRP A 306 -5.25 10.95 -9.22
N LEU A 307 -4.30 11.80 -9.51
CA LEU A 307 -4.39 12.73 -10.61
C LEU A 307 -3.12 12.65 -11.46
N MET A 308 -3.26 12.27 -12.73
CA MET A 308 -2.17 12.35 -13.71
C MET A 308 -2.12 13.74 -14.31
N ILE A 309 -0.97 14.40 -14.19
CA ILE A 309 -0.70 15.73 -14.73
C ILE A 309 0.30 15.59 -15.87
N GLY A 310 -0.08 16.08 -17.05
CA GLY A 310 0.77 15.99 -18.23
C GLY A 310 0.38 16.98 -19.32
N HIS A 311 1.00 16.83 -20.48
CA HIS A 311 0.64 17.59 -21.67
C HIS A 311 -0.07 16.69 -22.68
N CYS A 312 -1.00 17.29 -23.40
CA CYS A 312 -1.64 16.66 -24.56
C CYS A 312 -1.59 17.60 -25.77
N GLY A 313 -1.63 17.01 -26.96
CA GLY A 313 -1.78 17.79 -28.18
C GLY A 313 -3.23 18.21 -28.40
N GLY A 314 -3.46 19.50 -28.66
CA GLY A 314 -4.77 19.98 -29.12
C GLY A 314 -5.00 19.57 -30.57
N LEU A 315 -6.13 18.91 -30.85
CA LEU A 315 -6.50 18.46 -32.20
C LEU A 315 -7.53 19.35 -32.87
N ARG A 316 -8.12 20.31 -32.14
CA ARG A 316 -9.12 21.24 -32.66
C ARG A 316 -8.53 22.63 -32.86
N GLN A 317 -8.92 23.33 -33.91
CA GLN A 317 -8.48 24.70 -34.20
C GLN A 317 -8.89 25.71 -33.12
N SER A 318 -9.91 25.42 -32.33
CA SER A 318 -10.38 26.24 -31.21
C SER A 318 -9.50 26.11 -29.95
N GLN A 319 -8.57 25.16 -29.92
CA GLN A 319 -7.68 24.94 -28.77
C GLN A 319 -6.42 25.78 -28.87
N SER A 320 -6.04 26.39 -27.74
CA SER A 320 -4.86 27.21 -27.60
C SER A 320 -3.88 26.64 -26.59
N ILE A 321 -2.62 27.04 -26.67
CA ILE A 321 -1.62 26.67 -25.65
C ILE A 321 -2.05 27.28 -24.32
N GLY A 322 -2.13 26.45 -23.28
CA GLY A 322 -2.61 26.82 -21.95
C GLY A 322 -4.03 26.35 -21.63
N ASP A 323 -4.78 25.87 -22.63
CA ASP A 323 -6.09 25.24 -22.38
C ASP A 323 -5.92 23.96 -21.56
N TYR A 324 -6.85 23.76 -20.64
CA TYR A 324 -6.96 22.50 -19.89
C TYR A 324 -7.88 21.54 -20.60
N VAL A 325 -7.47 20.27 -20.68
CA VAL A 325 -8.30 19.19 -21.19
C VAL A 325 -8.61 18.25 -20.04
N LEU A 326 -9.88 18.22 -19.60
CA LEU A 326 -10.38 17.19 -18.73
C LEU A 326 -10.93 16.05 -19.60
N ALA A 327 -10.36 14.86 -19.48
CA ALA A 327 -10.79 13.74 -20.28
C ALA A 327 -12.17 13.23 -19.83
N HIS A 328 -13.11 13.15 -20.75
CA HIS A 328 -14.45 12.60 -20.52
C HIS A 328 -14.46 11.08 -20.53
N ALA A 329 -13.68 10.48 -21.44
CA ALA A 329 -13.44 9.05 -21.52
C ALA A 329 -12.11 8.76 -22.22
N TYR A 330 -11.58 7.58 -21.99
CA TYR A 330 -10.32 7.14 -22.57
C TYR A 330 -10.54 5.91 -23.44
N MET A 331 -10.04 5.95 -24.68
CA MET A 331 -9.86 4.76 -25.49
C MET A 331 -8.46 4.20 -25.25
N ARG A 332 -8.39 2.98 -24.76
CA ARG A 332 -7.10 2.35 -24.46
C ARG A 332 -6.41 1.87 -25.73
N ARG A 333 -5.11 2.14 -25.82
CA ARG A 333 -4.18 1.63 -26.83
C ARG A 333 -2.84 1.26 -26.20
N ASP A 334 -2.88 0.88 -24.91
CA ASP A 334 -1.69 0.58 -24.12
C ASP A 334 -1.15 -0.84 -24.34
N GLY A 335 -2.02 -1.81 -24.72
CA GLY A 335 -1.66 -3.21 -24.90
C GLY A 335 -1.33 -3.96 -23.59
N ILE A 336 -1.63 -3.38 -22.43
CA ILE A 336 -1.24 -3.93 -21.13
C ILE A 336 -2.38 -4.68 -20.45
N LEU A 337 -3.58 -4.09 -20.42
CA LEU A 337 -4.74 -4.64 -19.72
C LEU A 337 -5.79 -5.27 -20.66
N ASP A 338 -5.41 -5.64 -21.88
CA ASP A 338 -6.35 -6.11 -22.91
C ASP A 338 -7.04 -7.41 -22.53
N ARG A 339 -6.43 -8.22 -21.65
CA ARG A 339 -7.03 -9.46 -21.14
C ARG A 339 -8.09 -9.22 -20.06
N VAL A 340 -7.95 -8.11 -19.31
CA VAL A 340 -8.84 -7.74 -18.21
C VAL A 340 -9.98 -6.87 -18.72
N LEU A 341 -9.68 -5.93 -19.63
CA LEU A 341 -10.64 -5.00 -20.17
C LEU A 341 -10.46 -4.84 -21.69
N PRO A 342 -11.46 -5.15 -22.51
CA PRO A 342 -11.36 -5.02 -23.96
C PRO A 342 -11.00 -3.60 -24.41
N PRO A 343 -10.05 -3.43 -25.36
CA PRO A 343 -9.55 -2.10 -25.75
C PRO A 343 -10.55 -1.25 -26.53
N ASN A 344 -11.67 -1.84 -27.01
CA ASN A 344 -12.74 -1.15 -27.72
C ASN A 344 -13.83 -0.59 -26.81
N ILE A 345 -13.71 -0.78 -25.49
CA ILE A 345 -14.63 -0.20 -24.52
C ILE A 345 -14.01 1.12 -24.01
N PRO A 346 -14.67 2.29 -24.21
CA PRO A 346 -14.22 3.54 -23.62
C PRO A 346 -14.33 3.48 -22.10
N LEU A 347 -13.29 3.90 -21.39
CA LEU A 347 -13.32 4.08 -19.94
C LEU A 347 -13.81 5.50 -19.62
N PRO A 348 -14.98 5.66 -19.01
CA PRO A 348 -15.46 6.98 -18.62
C PRO A 348 -14.63 7.54 -17.45
N ALA A 349 -14.53 8.87 -17.38
CA ALA A 349 -14.07 9.54 -16.17
C ALA A 349 -15.14 9.43 -15.05
N LEU A 350 -14.73 9.71 -13.81
CA LEU A 350 -15.66 9.76 -12.69
C LEU A 350 -16.65 10.94 -12.87
N ALA A 351 -17.94 10.68 -12.67
CA ALA A 351 -18.98 11.69 -12.87
C ALA A 351 -18.81 12.90 -11.94
N GLU A 352 -18.28 12.68 -10.74
CA GLU A 352 -18.04 13.72 -9.75
C GLU A 352 -16.90 14.69 -10.15
N VAL A 353 -16.07 14.31 -11.10
CA VAL A 353 -14.99 15.15 -11.62
C VAL A 353 -15.41 15.92 -12.86
N GLN A 354 -16.46 15.53 -13.52
CA GLN A 354 -17.03 16.15 -14.72
C GLN A 354 -18.15 17.13 -14.39
#